data_8eb76332f8bd6d7926c459ee55312b09
#
_entry.id   8eb76332f8bd6d7926c459ee55312b09
#
_cell.length_a   1.000
_cell.length_b   1.000
_cell.length_c   1.000
_cell.angle_alpha   90.00
_cell.angle_beta   90.00
_cell.angle_gamma   90.00
#
_symmetry.space_group_name_H-M   'P 1'
#
loop_
_entity.id
_entity.type
_entity.pdbx_description
1 polymer ?
#
loop_
_entity_poly.entity_id
_entity_poly.type
_entity_poly.pdbx_seq_one_letter_code
_entity_poly.pdbx_strand_id
1 'polypeptide(L)'
;MKQITGILLLTAAVLLSPSLLADGVTSTKHPGKIDVEIDGQFFTSYHFENVPKPVLYPLMWTDGKTPMTRRYPMEKALLGESNDHQHHRSLWWGHRHVKGGKAGKVYDFWGEGASSGKQVSTKVELHGNTISSENKWVTKAGETVATDSRVIRFHATPHGRMLDYAITIHASHGDLVLMDDKDAGMSIRVPDSMCVSKHGTATLKAEGYMLNSEGVTGAALWGKAAKWVDYSGTVKDTILGVAIFDHPDNPRHPTTWHARAYGLCSANIFGKRHFERLKDSNAGNYKMKNGKSLTFKYRFYWHPGKGDAKKIEAAYRQWVAPSSK
;
A
#
# COMPACT_ATOMS: atom_id res chain seq x y z
N MET A 1 -43.87 -58.62 -0.12
CA MET A 1 -42.55 -58.17 -0.69
C MET A 1 -42.49 -56.67 -0.70
N LYS A 2 -41.72 -56.06 0.21
CA LYS A 2 -41.52 -54.61 0.26
C LYS A 2 -40.13 -54.32 -0.30
N GLN A 3 -40.07 -53.59 -1.40
CA GLN A 3 -38.82 -53.08 -1.96
C GLN A 3 -38.35 -51.88 -1.15
N ILE A 4 -37.12 -51.94 -0.66
CA ILE A 4 -36.43 -50.83 0.03
C ILE A 4 -35.51 -50.20 -1.03
N THR A 5 -35.84 -48.96 -1.44
CA THR A 5 -35.02 -48.18 -2.37
C THR A 5 -33.97 -47.42 -1.53
N GLY A 6 -32.73 -47.86 -1.62
CA GLY A 6 -31.61 -47.17 -0.98
C GLY A 6 -31.19 -45.93 -1.78
N ILE A 7 -31.22 -44.77 -1.14
CA ILE A 7 -30.69 -43.52 -1.68
C ILE A 7 -29.20 -43.47 -1.37
N LEU A 8 -28.37 -43.50 -2.41
CA LEU A 8 -26.91 -43.29 -2.31
C LEU A 8 -26.63 -41.78 -2.27
N LEU A 9 -26.24 -41.29 -1.11
CA LEU A 9 -25.72 -39.92 -0.99
C LEU A 9 -24.26 -39.89 -1.47
N LEU A 10 -24.03 -39.29 -2.64
CA LEU A 10 -22.69 -38.96 -3.14
C LEU A 10 -22.20 -37.73 -2.42
N THR A 11 -21.32 -37.88 -1.45
CA THR A 11 -20.55 -36.76 -0.86
C THR A 11 -19.41 -36.37 -1.82
N ALA A 12 -19.56 -35.25 -2.50
CA ALA A 12 -18.48 -34.68 -3.30
C ALA A 12 -17.40 -34.12 -2.35
N ALA A 13 -16.32 -34.85 -2.22
CA ALA A 13 -15.11 -34.33 -1.55
C ALA A 13 -14.49 -33.28 -2.48
N VAL A 14 -14.53 -32.01 -2.07
CA VAL A 14 -13.79 -30.95 -2.71
C VAL A 14 -12.31 -31.16 -2.37
N LEU A 15 -11.57 -31.72 -3.32
CA LEU A 15 -10.12 -31.82 -3.27
C LEU A 15 -9.55 -30.41 -3.44
N LEU A 16 -9.24 -29.75 -2.34
CA LEU A 16 -8.38 -28.58 -2.31
C LEU A 16 -6.99 -29.04 -2.77
N SER A 17 -6.63 -28.72 -3.99
CA SER A 17 -5.26 -28.94 -4.49
C SER A 17 -4.29 -28.14 -3.62
N PRO A 18 -3.23 -28.76 -3.05
CA PRO A 18 -2.21 -28.01 -2.35
C PRO A 18 -1.50 -27.10 -3.37
N SER A 19 -1.64 -25.77 -3.19
CA SER A 19 -0.82 -24.80 -3.93
C SER A 19 0.63 -25.07 -3.59
N LEU A 20 1.50 -25.17 -4.60
CA LEU A 20 2.94 -25.28 -4.43
C LEU A 20 3.40 -24.22 -3.43
N LEU A 21 4.00 -24.68 -2.33
CA LEU A 21 4.67 -23.87 -1.32
C LEU A 21 5.86 -23.16 -1.98
N ALA A 22 5.64 -21.97 -2.50
CA ALA A 22 6.73 -21.09 -2.88
C ALA A 22 7.17 -20.34 -1.62
N ASP A 23 8.30 -20.73 -1.06
CA ASP A 23 9.03 -20.00 -0.03
C ASP A 23 8.24 -19.63 1.25
N GLY A 24 7.48 -20.55 1.83
CA GLY A 24 6.75 -20.31 3.08
C GLY A 24 5.54 -19.37 2.98
N VAL A 25 5.15 -18.93 1.77
CA VAL A 25 3.99 -18.07 1.54
C VAL A 25 2.81 -18.91 1.06
N THR A 26 1.69 -18.81 1.76
CA THR A 26 0.40 -19.38 1.32
C THR A 26 -0.63 -18.27 1.17
N SER A 27 -1.55 -18.44 0.23
CA SER A 27 -2.60 -17.45 -0.02
C SER A 27 -3.92 -18.12 -0.33
N THR A 28 -5.00 -17.58 0.23
CA THR A 28 -6.36 -18.11 0.06
C THR A 28 -7.28 -17.02 -0.47
N LYS A 29 -7.93 -17.27 -1.61
CA LYS A 29 -8.90 -16.34 -2.20
C LYS A 29 -10.28 -16.56 -1.61
N HIS A 30 -10.91 -15.47 -1.18
CA HIS A 30 -12.27 -15.38 -0.68
C HIS A 30 -13.08 -14.38 -1.52
N PRO A 31 -14.40 -14.31 -1.37
CA PRO A 31 -15.20 -13.23 -1.94
C PRO A 31 -14.67 -11.87 -1.45
N GLY A 32 -14.24 -11.02 -2.39
CA GLY A 32 -13.79 -9.64 -2.12
C GLY A 32 -12.41 -9.46 -1.51
N LYS A 33 -11.69 -10.54 -1.16
CA LYS A 33 -10.33 -10.46 -0.60
C LYS A 33 -9.46 -11.69 -0.87
N ILE A 34 -8.15 -11.53 -0.72
CA ILE A 34 -7.18 -12.64 -0.67
C ILE A 34 -6.42 -12.53 0.64
N ASP A 35 -6.48 -13.57 1.47
CA ASP A 35 -5.68 -13.69 2.69
C ASP A 35 -4.31 -14.26 2.34
N VAL A 36 -3.27 -13.73 2.99
CA VAL A 36 -1.86 -14.15 2.82
C VAL A 36 -1.28 -14.52 4.17
N GLU A 37 -0.71 -15.70 4.24
CA GLU A 37 0.06 -16.19 5.38
C GLU A 37 1.53 -16.37 4.98
N ILE A 38 2.43 -16.13 5.91
CA ILE A 38 3.87 -16.38 5.75
C ILE A 38 4.33 -17.22 6.92
N ASP A 39 4.95 -18.37 6.63
CA ASP A 39 5.39 -19.37 7.62
C ASP A 39 4.24 -19.83 8.55
N GLY A 40 3.03 -20.01 7.96
CA GLY A 40 1.82 -20.41 8.67
C GLY A 40 1.23 -19.34 9.59
N GLN A 41 1.72 -18.10 9.54
CA GLN A 41 1.20 -16.98 10.32
C GLN A 41 0.53 -15.97 9.39
N PHE A 42 -0.67 -15.52 9.76
CA PHE A 42 -1.40 -14.51 9.00
C PHE A 42 -0.58 -13.23 8.88
N PHE A 43 -0.45 -12.74 7.64
CA PHE A 43 0.25 -11.51 7.36
C PHE A 43 -0.67 -10.38 6.96
N THR A 44 -1.54 -10.60 5.95
CA THR A 44 -2.41 -9.55 5.44
C THR A 44 -3.57 -10.10 4.61
N SER A 45 -4.57 -9.26 4.37
CA SER A 45 -5.58 -9.48 3.34
C SER A 45 -5.50 -8.39 2.28
N TYR A 46 -5.52 -8.77 1.00
CA TYR A 46 -5.72 -7.84 -0.12
C TYR A 46 -7.22 -7.67 -0.35
N HIS A 47 -7.79 -6.55 0.09
CA HIS A 47 -9.20 -6.20 -0.10
C HIS A 47 -9.38 -5.49 -1.44
N PHE A 48 -10.25 -6.02 -2.29
CA PHE A 48 -10.50 -5.48 -3.63
C PHE A 48 -12.00 -5.24 -3.93
N GLU A 49 -12.91 -5.66 -3.05
CA GLU A 49 -14.35 -5.36 -3.11
C GLU A 49 -14.79 -4.62 -1.84
N ASN A 50 -15.90 -3.89 -1.94
CA ASN A 50 -16.49 -3.13 -0.84
C ASN A 50 -15.54 -2.11 -0.19
N VAL A 51 -14.52 -1.69 -0.92
CA VAL A 51 -13.56 -0.65 -0.55
C VAL A 51 -13.50 0.42 -1.65
N PRO A 52 -13.21 1.69 -1.32
CA PRO A 52 -13.12 2.74 -2.35
C PRO A 52 -11.89 2.59 -3.25
N LYS A 53 -10.90 1.85 -2.82
CA LYS A 53 -9.67 1.51 -3.53
C LYS A 53 -9.11 0.20 -2.98
N PRO A 54 -8.42 -0.62 -3.79
CA PRO A 54 -7.78 -1.84 -3.28
C PRO A 54 -6.72 -1.52 -2.23
N VAL A 55 -6.73 -2.26 -1.12
CA VAL A 55 -5.85 -2.04 0.04
C VAL A 55 -5.33 -3.35 0.60
N LEU A 56 -4.16 -3.30 1.25
CA LEU A 56 -3.66 -4.38 2.10
C LEU A 56 -3.97 -4.02 3.56
N TYR A 57 -4.78 -4.84 4.24
CA TYR A 57 -5.16 -4.67 5.65
C TYR A 57 -5.63 -5.99 6.29
N PRO A 58 -5.33 -6.23 7.57
CA PRO A 58 -4.24 -5.57 8.31
C PRO A 58 -2.87 -5.98 7.77
N LEU A 59 -1.80 -5.33 8.17
CA LEU A 59 -0.44 -5.82 7.98
C LEU A 59 0.07 -6.25 9.34
N MET A 60 0.44 -7.53 9.49
CA MET A 60 0.81 -8.13 10.77
C MET A 60 2.30 -8.41 10.85
N TRP A 61 2.86 -8.33 12.05
CA TRP A 61 4.19 -8.81 12.34
C TRP A 61 4.30 -10.33 12.18
N THR A 62 5.49 -10.88 12.36
CA THR A 62 5.78 -12.32 12.18
C THR A 62 4.99 -13.25 13.12
N ASP A 63 4.43 -12.73 14.20
CA ASP A 63 3.58 -13.46 15.13
C ASP A 63 2.11 -13.61 14.66
N GLY A 64 1.76 -13.02 13.52
CA GLY A 64 0.40 -13.02 12.98
C GLY A 64 -0.64 -12.25 13.82
N LYS A 65 -0.23 -11.51 14.85
CA LYS A 65 -1.12 -10.91 15.86
C LYS A 65 -0.80 -9.44 16.15
N THR A 66 0.43 -8.98 15.92
CA THR A 66 0.85 -7.61 16.20
C THR A 66 0.64 -6.73 14.96
N PRO A 67 -0.31 -5.76 14.98
CA PRO A 67 -0.63 -4.95 13.80
C PRO A 67 0.45 -3.91 13.56
N MET A 68 0.91 -3.82 12.31
CA MET A 68 1.92 -2.88 11.83
C MET A 68 1.30 -1.69 11.07
N THR A 69 -0.02 -1.62 11.01
CA THR A 69 -0.76 -0.48 10.44
C THR A 69 -1.93 -0.11 11.32
N ARG A 70 -2.35 1.16 11.23
CA ARG A 70 -3.50 1.68 11.97
C ARG A 70 -4.77 0.91 11.60
N ARG A 71 -5.60 0.63 12.62
CA ARG A 71 -6.86 -0.10 12.50
C ARG A 71 -7.93 0.72 11.74
N TYR A 72 -8.14 1.96 12.16
CA TYR A 72 -9.12 2.84 11.52
C TYR A 72 -8.63 3.30 10.13
N PRO A 73 -9.49 3.34 9.11
CA PRO A 73 -10.94 3.18 9.10
C PRO A 73 -11.42 1.76 8.72
N MET A 74 -10.53 0.80 8.55
CA MET A 74 -10.91 -0.56 8.14
C MET A 74 -11.74 -1.26 9.23
N GLU A 75 -11.44 -0.94 10.48
CA GLU A 75 -12.20 -1.33 11.66
C GLU A 75 -12.38 -0.11 12.58
N LYS A 76 -13.23 -0.23 13.59
CA LYS A 76 -13.41 0.80 14.62
C LYS A 76 -12.09 0.98 15.37
N ALA A 77 -11.67 2.24 15.56
CA ALA A 77 -10.51 2.56 16.38
C ALA A 77 -10.67 2.01 17.81
N LEU A 78 -9.59 1.51 18.38
CA LEU A 78 -9.55 1.15 19.80
C LEU A 78 -9.49 2.42 20.66
N LEU A 79 -9.73 2.24 21.97
CA LEU A 79 -9.62 3.33 22.93
C LEU A 79 -8.20 3.93 22.87
N GLY A 80 -8.14 5.23 22.63
CA GLY A 80 -6.89 5.97 22.54
C GLY A 80 -6.25 6.02 21.15
N GLU A 81 -6.73 5.25 20.18
CA GLU A 81 -6.31 5.37 18.79
C GLU A 81 -6.94 6.58 18.08
N SER A 82 -6.24 7.13 17.08
CA SER A 82 -6.79 8.17 16.22
C SER A 82 -7.85 7.62 15.28
N ASN A 83 -8.93 8.40 15.06
CA ASN A 83 -10.00 8.09 14.10
C ASN A 83 -10.16 9.17 13.03
N ASP A 84 -9.10 9.91 12.77
CA ASP A 84 -9.02 10.92 11.72
C ASP A 84 -8.69 10.30 10.35
N HIS A 85 -8.72 11.10 9.28
CA HIS A 85 -8.30 10.71 7.94
C HIS A 85 -8.86 9.33 7.52
N GLN A 86 -10.17 9.22 7.38
CA GLN A 86 -10.85 7.97 6.98
C GLN A 86 -10.36 7.36 5.66
N HIS A 87 -9.67 8.15 4.83
CA HIS A 87 -9.09 7.72 3.56
C HIS A 87 -7.67 7.11 3.71
N HIS A 88 -7.07 7.09 4.92
CA HIS A 88 -5.77 6.44 5.17
C HIS A 88 -5.98 4.96 5.54
N ARG A 89 -6.13 4.10 4.53
CA ARG A 89 -6.50 2.69 4.68
C ARG A 89 -5.30 1.75 4.66
N SER A 90 -4.52 1.72 5.75
CA SER A 90 -3.40 0.78 5.93
C SER A 90 -2.30 0.95 4.87
N LEU A 91 -2.32 0.19 3.77
CA LEU A 91 -1.39 0.32 2.64
C LEU A 91 -2.18 0.40 1.34
N TRP A 92 -2.01 1.49 0.60
CA TRP A 92 -2.78 1.78 -0.62
C TRP A 92 -2.03 2.67 -1.61
N TRP A 93 -2.53 2.74 -2.84
CA TRP A 93 -2.21 3.78 -3.82
C TRP A 93 -3.38 4.75 -3.95
N GLY A 94 -3.10 6.06 -4.04
CA GLY A 94 -4.11 7.08 -4.32
C GLY A 94 -3.52 8.33 -4.94
N HIS A 95 -4.38 9.19 -5.53
CA HIS A 95 -3.99 10.49 -6.08
C HIS A 95 -5.17 11.47 -6.04
N ARG A 96 -4.99 12.63 -5.43
CA ARG A 96 -6.08 13.56 -5.17
C ARG A 96 -6.56 14.30 -6.41
N HIS A 97 -5.67 14.86 -7.20
CA HIS A 97 -6.03 15.66 -8.37
C HIS A 97 -5.61 14.97 -9.67
N VAL A 98 -6.55 14.20 -10.24
CA VAL A 98 -6.37 13.47 -11.50
C VAL A 98 -7.22 14.14 -12.58
N LYS A 99 -6.61 14.74 -13.59
CA LYS A 99 -7.30 15.32 -14.74
C LYS A 99 -7.29 14.34 -15.90
N GLY A 100 -8.48 13.97 -16.38
CA GLY A 100 -8.61 12.99 -17.48
C GLY A 100 -10.06 12.67 -17.82
N GLY A 101 -10.28 11.53 -18.48
CA GLY A 101 -11.57 11.11 -18.97
C GLY A 101 -12.06 11.96 -20.14
N LYS A 102 -13.23 11.64 -20.69
CA LYS A 102 -13.81 12.35 -21.83
C LYS A 102 -14.06 13.83 -21.56
N ALA A 103 -14.46 14.16 -20.32
CA ALA A 103 -14.77 15.53 -19.92
C ALA A 103 -13.54 16.38 -19.60
N GLY A 104 -12.34 15.79 -19.50
CA GLY A 104 -11.10 16.50 -19.15
C GLY A 104 -11.15 17.21 -17.78
N LYS A 105 -12.03 16.76 -16.86
CA LYS A 105 -12.20 17.32 -15.54
C LYS A 105 -11.17 16.77 -14.55
N VAL A 106 -11.11 17.39 -13.37
CA VAL A 106 -10.26 16.94 -12.25
C VAL A 106 -11.11 16.13 -11.27
N TYR A 107 -10.59 14.97 -10.88
CA TYR A 107 -11.23 14.01 -10.00
C TYR A 107 -10.31 13.64 -8.84
N ASP A 108 -10.90 13.28 -7.70
CA ASP A 108 -10.19 12.85 -6.49
C ASP A 108 -10.28 11.33 -6.33
N PHE A 109 -9.12 10.65 -6.36
CA PHE A 109 -8.98 9.20 -6.08
C PHE A 109 -8.11 8.93 -4.84
N TRP A 110 -7.88 9.96 -4.02
CA TRP A 110 -7.25 9.87 -2.71
C TRP A 110 -8.28 9.88 -1.59
N GLY A 111 -9.11 10.91 -1.60
CA GLY A 111 -10.17 11.12 -0.63
C GLY A 111 -11.31 10.11 -0.76
N GLU A 112 -12.24 10.18 0.17
CA GLU A 112 -13.44 9.31 0.23
C GLU A 112 -14.68 10.15 0.53
N GLY A 113 -14.68 11.40 0.09
CA GLY A 113 -15.83 12.30 0.20
C GLY A 113 -16.92 11.98 -0.83
N ALA A 114 -18.03 12.70 -0.72
CA ALA A 114 -19.22 12.47 -1.57
C ALA A 114 -18.96 12.64 -3.07
N SER A 115 -17.93 13.37 -3.48
CA SER A 115 -17.51 13.60 -4.87
C SER A 115 -16.31 12.78 -5.32
N SER A 116 -15.67 12.02 -4.42
CA SER A 116 -14.49 11.22 -4.74
C SER A 116 -14.85 10.05 -5.67
N GLY A 117 -13.92 9.72 -6.56
CA GLY A 117 -13.96 8.53 -7.39
C GLY A 117 -13.53 7.28 -6.61
N LYS A 118 -13.58 6.14 -7.28
CA LYS A 118 -13.17 4.84 -6.74
C LYS A 118 -12.20 4.15 -7.69
N GLN A 119 -11.31 3.33 -7.12
CA GLN A 119 -10.51 2.37 -7.88
C GLN A 119 -11.16 0.99 -7.72
N VAL A 120 -11.77 0.48 -8.77
CA VAL A 120 -12.60 -0.74 -8.76
C VAL A 120 -11.85 -1.84 -9.47
N SER A 121 -11.60 -2.96 -8.78
CA SER A 121 -10.96 -4.12 -9.37
C SER A 121 -11.90 -4.81 -10.37
N THR A 122 -11.37 -5.10 -11.55
CA THR A 122 -12.09 -5.81 -12.63
C THR A 122 -11.57 -7.23 -12.81
N LYS A 123 -10.33 -7.47 -12.40
CA LYS A 123 -9.70 -8.79 -12.44
C LYS A 123 -8.74 -8.89 -11.26
N VAL A 124 -8.77 -10.02 -10.55
CA VAL A 124 -7.82 -10.35 -9.47
C VAL A 124 -7.44 -11.81 -9.57
N GLU A 125 -6.15 -12.07 -9.74
CA GLU A 125 -5.57 -13.39 -9.89
C GLU A 125 -4.52 -13.64 -8.80
N LEU A 126 -4.37 -14.91 -8.45
CA LEU A 126 -3.41 -15.40 -7.49
C LEU A 126 -2.49 -16.43 -8.16
N HIS A 127 -1.18 -16.19 -8.12
CA HIS A 127 -0.15 -17.05 -8.69
C HIS A 127 0.96 -17.29 -7.66
N GLY A 128 0.90 -18.39 -6.92
CA GLY A 128 1.84 -18.68 -5.83
C GLY A 128 1.85 -17.58 -4.78
N ASN A 129 3.00 -16.94 -4.59
CA ASN A 129 3.20 -15.81 -3.65
C ASN A 129 2.87 -14.43 -4.25
N THR A 130 2.20 -14.38 -5.40
CA THR A 130 1.98 -13.14 -6.15
C THR A 130 0.49 -12.92 -6.42
N ILE A 131 -0.02 -11.74 -6.06
CA ILE A 131 -1.35 -11.26 -6.43
C ILE A 131 -1.18 -10.28 -7.59
N SER A 132 -1.97 -10.45 -8.66
CA SER A 132 -2.11 -9.48 -9.73
C SER A 132 -3.54 -8.95 -9.80
N SER A 133 -3.71 -7.67 -10.12
CA SER A 133 -5.03 -7.08 -10.30
C SER A 133 -5.05 -6.03 -11.40
N GLU A 134 -6.21 -5.91 -12.06
CA GLU A 134 -6.55 -4.84 -12.99
C GLU A 134 -7.68 -4.01 -12.38
N ASN A 135 -7.56 -2.69 -12.44
CA ASN A 135 -8.47 -1.77 -11.79
C ASN A 135 -8.90 -0.65 -12.75
N LYS A 136 -10.13 -0.18 -12.59
CA LYS A 136 -10.65 1.03 -13.24
C LYS A 136 -10.76 2.16 -12.23
N TRP A 137 -10.36 3.35 -12.62
CA TRP A 137 -10.55 4.57 -11.84
C TRP A 137 -11.85 5.22 -12.29
N VAL A 138 -12.88 5.03 -11.49
CA VAL A 138 -14.26 5.34 -11.85
C VAL A 138 -14.74 6.56 -11.07
N THR A 139 -15.26 7.56 -11.75
CA THR A 139 -15.87 8.75 -11.12
C THR A 139 -17.19 8.38 -10.44
N LYS A 140 -17.71 9.28 -9.61
CA LYS A 140 -19.05 9.11 -9.02
C LYS A 140 -20.17 8.94 -10.07
N ALA A 141 -19.99 9.53 -11.27
CA ALA A 141 -20.94 9.40 -12.37
C ALA A 141 -20.77 8.11 -13.21
N GLY A 142 -19.85 7.21 -12.80
CA GLY A 142 -19.61 5.94 -13.49
C GLY A 142 -18.65 6.05 -14.69
N GLU A 143 -18.06 7.22 -14.98
CA GLU A 143 -17.07 7.38 -16.04
C GLU A 143 -15.73 6.78 -15.63
N THR A 144 -15.10 6.00 -16.50
CA THR A 144 -13.71 5.56 -16.30
C THR A 144 -12.75 6.64 -16.79
N VAL A 145 -11.82 7.06 -15.92
CA VAL A 145 -10.83 8.12 -16.20
C VAL A 145 -9.48 7.53 -16.58
N ALA A 146 -9.11 6.43 -15.93
CA ALA A 146 -7.85 5.71 -16.13
C ALA A 146 -8.04 4.25 -15.74
N THR A 147 -7.03 3.43 -16.01
CA THR A 147 -6.92 2.07 -15.45
C THR A 147 -5.57 1.89 -14.80
N ASP A 148 -5.44 0.91 -13.92
CA ASP A 148 -4.14 0.46 -13.43
C ASP A 148 -4.05 -1.06 -13.38
N SER A 149 -2.82 -1.57 -13.42
CA SER A 149 -2.49 -2.96 -13.09
C SER A 149 -1.52 -2.98 -11.93
N ARG A 150 -1.70 -3.96 -11.02
CA ARG A 150 -0.85 -4.14 -9.83
C ARG A 150 -0.29 -5.54 -9.78
N VAL A 151 0.95 -5.64 -9.31
CA VAL A 151 1.61 -6.92 -9.00
C VAL A 151 2.19 -6.79 -7.60
N ILE A 152 1.72 -7.63 -6.70
CA ILE A 152 2.13 -7.65 -5.30
C ILE A 152 2.73 -9.02 -5.02
N ARG A 153 4.03 -9.06 -4.70
CA ARG A 153 4.74 -10.30 -4.38
C ARG A 153 5.15 -10.31 -2.91
N PHE A 154 4.83 -11.39 -2.23
CA PHE A 154 5.14 -11.59 -0.81
C PHE A 154 6.37 -12.48 -0.66
N HIS A 155 7.21 -12.17 0.36
CA HIS A 155 8.44 -12.90 0.61
C HIS A 155 8.52 -13.30 2.08
N ALA A 156 8.83 -14.58 2.33
CA ALA A 156 9.27 -15.04 3.64
C ALA A 156 10.70 -14.53 3.88
N THR A 157 10.96 -14.04 5.09
CA THR A 157 12.28 -13.60 5.52
C THR A 157 12.54 -14.11 6.93
N PRO A 158 13.78 -14.48 7.30
CA PRO A 158 14.07 -15.08 8.60
C PRO A 158 13.69 -14.23 9.81
N HIS A 159 13.71 -12.90 9.67
CA HIS A 159 13.57 -11.98 10.80
C HIS A 159 12.62 -10.81 10.53
N GLY A 160 11.65 -10.99 9.64
CA GLY A 160 10.73 -9.91 9.29
C GLY A 160 9.68 -10.32 8.28
N ARG A 161 9.09 -9.33 7.62
CA ARG A 161 8.15 -9.51 6.51
C ARG A 161 8.56 -8.58 5.38
N MET A 162 8.29 -9.02 4.16
CA MET A 162 8.65 -8.22 2.98
C MET A 162 7.60 -8.41 1.88
N LEU A 163 7.30 -7.33 1.17
CA LEU A 163 6.53 -7.40 -0.06
C LEU A 163 7.06 -6.42 -1.09
N ASP A 164 6.99 -6.82 -2.36
CA ASP A 164 7.18 -5.94 -3.51
C ASP A 164 5.83 -5.52 -4.06
N TYR A 165 5.70 -4.24 -4.36
CA TYR A 165 4.48 -3.67 -4.91
C TYR A 165 4.81 -2.90 -6.18
N ALA A 166 4.35 -3.39 -7.33
CA ALA A 166 4.40 -2.67 -8.58
C ALA A 166 3.00 -2.20 -8.97
N ILE A 167 2.89 -0.95 -9.44
CA ILE A 167 1.66 -0.42 -10.03
C ILE A 167 2.00 0.26 -11.34
N THR A 168 1.22 -0.06 -12.39
CA THR A 168 1.30 0.60 -13.69
C THR A 168 -0.02 1.31 -13.96
N ILE A 169 0.02 2.63 -14.08
CA ILE A 169 -1.13 3.47 -14.39
C ILE A 169 -1.19 3.67 -15.89
N HIS A 170 -2.37 3.51 -16.49
CA HIS A 170 -2.59 3.59 -17.93
C HIS A 170 -3.49 4.78 -18.27
N ALA A 171 -3.03 5.66 -19.14
CA ALA A 171 -3.85 6.70 -19.79
C ALA A 171 -4.72 6.05 -20.88
N SER A 172 -5.70 5.23 -20.48
CA SER A 172 -6.50 4.36 -21.35
C SER A 172 -7.80 5.03 -21.84
N HIS A 173 -8.16 6.20 -21.29
CA HIS A 173 -9.42 6.90 -21.56
C HIS A 173 -9.17 8.38 -21.95
N GLY A 174 -8.14 8.62 -22.75
CA GLY A 174 -7.68 9.94 -23.14
C GLY A 174 -6.38 10.36 -22.46
N ASP A 175 -5.92 11.59 -22.72
CA ASP A 175 -4.77 12.17 -22.04
C ASP A 175 -5.03 12.23 -20.52
N LEU A 176 -4.02 11.90 -19.72
CA LEU A 176 -4.11 11.86 -18.27
C LEU A 176 -3.05 12.78 -17.64
N VAL A 177 -3.45 13.56 -16.65
CA VAL A 177 -2.52 14.35 -15.84
C VAL A 177 -2.70 13.97 -14.38
N LEU A 178 -1.67 13.39 -13.78
CA LEU A 178 -1.52 13.26 -12.33
C LEU A 178 -0.98 14.61 -11.86
N MET A 179 -1.86 15.46 -11.29
CA MET A 179 -1.54 16.84 -10.96
C MET A 179 -0.76 16.96 -9.67
N ASP A 180 -0.08 18.11 -9.50
CA ASP A 180 0.67 18.42 -8.30
C ASP A 180 -0.22 18.40 -7.05
N ASP A 181 0.02 17.44 -6.18
CA ASP A 181 -0.60 17.37 -4.85
C ASP A 181 0.28 16.59 -3.86
N LYS A 182 0.26 17.02 -2.60
CA LYS A 182 0.91 16.29 -1.50
C LYS A 182 0.18 15.00 -1.16
N ASP A 183 -1.12 14.91 -1.45
CA ASP A 183 -1.98 13.77 -1.16
C ASP A 183 -2.01 12.83 -2.38
N ALA A 184 -0.89 12.13 -2.61
CA ALA A 184 -0.69 11.24 -3.76
C ALA A 184 0.38 10.17 -3.46
N GLY A 185 0.36 9.09 -4.26
CA GLY A 185 1.41 8.08 -4.33
C GLY A 185 1.13 6.80 -3.54
N MET A 186 2.18 6.02 -3.34
CA MET A 186 2.15 4.76 -2.58
C MET A 186 2.24 5.07 -1.09
N SER A 187 1.24 4.64 -0.33
CA SER A 187 1.02 5.12 1.03
C SER A 187 0.82 4.01 2.04
N ILE A 188 1.36 4.22 3.24
CA ILE A 188 1.08 3.42 4.42
C ILE A 188 0.70 4.34 5.58
N ARG A 189 -0.19 3.85 6.46
CA ARG A 189 -0.49 4.48 7.75
C ARG A 189 -0.07 3.54 8.88
N VAL A 190 1.04 3.85 9.54
CA VAL A 190 1.54 3.08 10.69
C VAL A 190 0.64 3.26 11.93
N PRO A 191 0.71 2.35 12.94
CA PRO A 191 -0.03 2.50 14.19
C PRO A 191 0.35 3.77 14.93
N ASP A 192 -0.56 4.32 15.72
CA ASP A 192 -0.32 5.55 16.48
C ASP A 192 0.86 5.45 17.45
N SER A 193 1.15 4.26 17.99
CA SER A 193 2.31 4.01 18.84
C SER A 193 3.66 4.15 18.12
N MET A 194 3.69 3.98 16.80
CA MET A 194 4.87 4.20 15.96
C MET A 194 4.98 5.65 15.46
N CYS A 195 4.07 6.53 15.84
CA CYS A 195 4.12 7.93 15.45
C CYS A 195 5.15 8.72 16.26
N VAL A 196 5.76 9.72 15.65
CA VAL A 196 6.67 10.66 16.33
C VAL A 196 5.89 11.69 17.15
N SER A 197 4.67 12.03 16.73
CA SER A 197 3.76 12.95 17.42
C SER A 197 2.34 12.44 17.40
N LYS A 198 1.59 12.75 18.45
CA LYS A 198 0.14 12.52 18.50
C LYS A 198 -0.56 13.36 17.46
N HIS A 199 -1.70 12.86 16.98
CA HIS A 199 -2.56 13.58 16.05
C HIS A 199 -4.05 13.29 16.29
N GLY A 200 -4.89 14.28 16.01
CA GLY A 200 -6.34 14.14 16.14
C GLY A 200 -6.74 13.73 17.56
N THR A 201 -7.54 12.65 17.66
CA THR A 201 -8.07 12.12 18.93
C THR A 201 -7.13 11.14 19.63
N ALA A 202 -5.91 10.90 19.11
CA ALA A 202 -4.98 9.95 19.68
C ALA A 202 -4.55 10.35 21.11
N THR A 203 -4.73 9.44 22.06
CA THR A 203 -4.23 9.58 23.43
C THR A 203 -3.09 8.61 23.73
N LEU A 204 -2.89 7.59 22.90
CA LEU A 204 -1.76 6.67 23.00
C LEU A 204 -0.43 7.42 22.93
N LYS A 205 0.56 6.91 23.65
CA LYS A 205 1.91 7.46 23.65
C LYS A 205 2.52 7.32 22.26
N ALA A 206 3.01 8.41 21.70
CA ALA A 206 3.71 8.46 20.43
C ALA A 206 5.21 8.53 20.73
N GLU A 207 5.92 7.43 20.56
CA GLU A 207 7.37 7.29 20.82
C GLU A 207 8.10 6.75 19.58
N GLY A 208 7.55 7.06 18.40
CA GLY A 208 8.11 6.59 17.15
C GLY A 208 9.36 7.37 16.75
N TYR A 209 10.04 6.80 15.78
CA TYR A 209 11.22 7.35 15.16
C TYR A 209 11.07 7.28 13.64
N MET A 210 11.53 8.29 12.95
CA MET A 210 11.55 8.37 11.49
C MET A 210 12.96 8.68 11.03
N LEU A 211 13.39 8.00 9.97
CA LEU A 211 14.71 8.14 9.35
C LEU A 211 14.61 7.97 7.84
N ASN A 212 15.45 8.64 7.06
CA ASN A 212 15.59 8.38 5.62
C ASN A 212 17.03 8.08 5.22
N SER A 213 17.23 7.73 3.93
CA SER A 213 18.54 7.40 3.37
C SER A 213 19.57 8.54 3.44
N GLU A 214 19.12 9.77 3.65
CA GLU A 214 19.97 10.96 3.73
C GLU A 214 20.29 11.36 5.18
N GLY A 215 19.90 10.50 6.16
CA GLY A 215 20.13 10.75 7.58
C GLY A 215 19.20 11.77 8.21
N VAL A 216 18.17 12.26 7.47
CA VAL A 216 17.16 13.16 8.02
C VAL A 216 16.24 12.39 8.95
N THR A 217 15.81 12.99 10.07
CA THR A 217 14.98 12.35 11.09
C THR A 217 13.71 13.14 11.40
N GLY A 218 12.69 12.44 11.92
CA GLY A 218 11.46 13.02 12.44
C GLY A 218 10.67 13.84 11.42
N ALA A 219 10.01 14.90 11.87
CA ALA A 219 9.14 15.73 11.03
C ALA A 219 9.87 16.46 9.88
N ALA A 220 11.18 16.56 9.94
CA ALA A 220 11.99 17.17 8.89
C ALA A 220 12.05 16.34 7.59
N LEU A 221 11.61 15.08 7.63
CA LEU A 221 11.51 14.24 6.43
C LEU A 221 10.47 14.73 5.41
N TRP A 222 9.49 15.50 5.88
CA TRP A 222 8.40 15.94 5.00
C TRP A 222 8.91 16.70 3.77
N GLY A 223 8.58 16.18 2.59
CA GLY A 223 8.98 16.76 1.31
C GLY A 223 10.46 16.53 0.94
N LYS A 224 11.22 15.75 1.69
CA LYS A 224 12.61 15.43 1.34
C LYS A 224 12.67 14.28 0.35
N ALA A 225 13.57 14.39 -0.63
CA ALA A 225 13.90 13.29 -1.52
C ALA A 225 14.81 12.30 -0.81
N ALA A 226 14.53 11.00 -0.98
CA ALA A 226 15.34 9.92 -0.39
C ALA A 226 15.03 8.60 -1.10
N LYS A 227 15.99 7.66 -1.10
CA LYS A 227 15.83 6.33 -1.66
C LYS A 227 14.88 5.46 -0.83
N TRP A 228 14.84 5.69 0.46
CA TRP A 228 13.97 4.99 1.39
C TRP A 228 13.65 5.86 2.62
N VAL A 229 12.53 5.54 3.27
CA VAL A 229 12.11 6.09 4.56
C VAL A 229 11.77 4.92 5.49
N ASP A 230 12.15 5.04 6.75
CA ASP A 230 11.83 4.12 7.83
C ASP A 230 10.96 4.79 8.90
N TYR A 231 9.97 4.04 9.39
CA TYR A 231 9.24 4.32 10.62
C TYR A 231 9.45 3.17 11.59
N SER A 232 9.87 3.48 12.81
CA SER A 232 10.01 2.50 13.87
C SER A 232 9.50 3.03 15.20
N GLY A 233 9.01 2.14 16.05
CA GLY A 233 8.48 2.49 17.37
C GLY A 233 7.95 1.28 18.10
N THR A 234 7.47 1.49 19.32
CA THR A 234 6.91 0.43 20.16
C THR A 234 5.52 0.05 19.65
N VAL A 235 5.34 -1.24 19.29
CA VAL A 235 4.02 -1.82 18.99
C VAL A 235 3.80 -2.95 19.96
N LYS A 236 2.77 -2.84 20.80
CA LYS A 236 2.67 -3.60 22.05
C LYS A 236 3.98 -3.41 22.82
N ASP A 237 4.69 -4.42 23.22
CA ASP A 237 5.89 -4.31 24.04
C ASP A 237 7.19 -4.50 23.24
N THR A 238 7.12 -4.41 21.89
CA THR A 238 8.26 -4.68 21.00
C THR A 238 8.55 -3.49 20.12
N ILE A 239 9.81 -3.11 19.95
CA ILE A 239 10.22 -2.10 18.98
C ILE A 239 10.28 -2.76 17.61
N LEU A 240 9.46 -2.26 16.68
CA LEU A 240 9.33 -2.76 15.31
C LEU A 240 9.42 -1.59 14.34
N GLY A 241 9.80 -1.87 13.09
CA GLY A 241 9.87 -0.87 12.05
C GLY A 241 9.32 -1.32 10.71
N VAL A 242 9.07 -0.35 9.83
CA VAL A 242 8.78 -0.55 8.42
C VAL A 242 9.59 0.43 7.59
N ALA A 243 10.46 -0.09 6.73
CA ALA A 243 11.17 0.66 5.73
C ALA A 243 10.46 0.53 4.38
N ILE A 244 10.34 1.66 3.66
CA ILE A 244 9.71 1.73 2.34
C ILE A 244 10.78 2.17 1.36
N PHE A 245 11.01 1.36 0.32
CA PHE A 245 12.05 1.56 -0.69
C PHE A 245 11.46 2.05 -2.01
N ASP A 246 12.07 3.05 -2.60
CA ASP A 246 11.77 3.59 -3.92
C ASP A 246 12.77 3.02 -4.94
N HIS A 247 12.28 2.35 -6.00
CA HIS A 247 13.15 1.69 -6.98
C HIS A 247 13.84 2.70 -7.89
N PRO A 248 15.13 2.50 -8.28
CA PRO A 248 15.83 3.41 -9.19
C PRO A 248 15.15 3.63 -10.55
N ASP A 249 14.39 2.64 -11.04
CA ASP A 249 13.62 2.76 -12.29
C ASP A 249 12.37 3.64 -12.16
N ASN A 250 11.99 4.05 -10.95
CA ASN A 250 10.83 4.90 -10.77
C ASN A 250 11.08 6.28 -11.37
N PRO A 251 10.07 6.90 -11.99
CA PRO A 251 10.19 8.25 -12.48
C PRO A 251 10.51 9.21 -11.34
N ARG A 252 11.42 10.15 -11.59
CA ARG A 252 11.89 11.15 -10.60
C ARG A 252 12.51 10.52 -9.34
N HIS A 253 13.13 9.34 -9.48
CA HIS A 253 13.93 8.75 -8.39
C HIS A 253 15.14 9.66 -8.04
N PRO A 254 15.51 9.81 -6.74
CA PRO A 254 14.80 9.36 -5.58
C PRO A 254 13.51 10.16 -5.32
N THR A 255 12.45 9.44 -4.92
CA THR A 255 11.14 10.06 -4.67
C THR A 255 11.18 11.07 -3.53
N THR A 256 10.32 12.08 -3.60
CA THR A 256 9.99 12.90 -2.43
C THR A 256 8.99 12.17 -1.55
N TRP A 257 8.97 12.50 -0.24
CA TRP A 257 8.17 11.78 0.74
C TRP A 257 7.19 12.69 1.46
N HIS A 258 5.90 12.37 1.34
CA HIS A 258 4.90 12.91 2.26
C HIS A 258 4.93 12.09 3.57
N ALA A 259 6.04 12.23 4.31
CA ALA A 259 6.28 11.52 5.56
C ALA A 259 5.90 12.41 6.74
N ARG A 260 4.87 12.01 7.49
CA ARG A 260 4.26 12.81 8.56
C ARG A 260 4.54 12.20 9.92
N ALA A 261 4.89 13.04 10.87
CA ALA A 261 5.13 12.64 12.26
C ALA A 261 3.96 11.88 12.92
N TYR A 262 2.75 12.01 12.36
CA TYR A 262 1.55 11.32 12.80
C TYR A 262 1.31 9.97 12.07
N GLY A 263 2.30 9.44 11.37
CA GLY A 263 2.27 8.06 10.86
C GLY A 263 1.78 7.86 9.43
N LEU A 264 1.48 8.91 8.65
CA LEU A 264 1.32 8.78 7.20
C LEU A 264 2.70 8.82 6.54
N CYS A 265 2.99 7.84 5.68
CA CYS A 265 4.13 7.86 4.77
C CYS A 265 3.68 7.57 3.35
N SER A 266 3.92 8.51 2.42
CA SER A 266 3.66 8.34 1.00
C SER A 266 4.92 8.63 0.17
N ALA A 267 5.30 7.68 -0.68
CA ALA A 267 6.24 7.92 -1.78
C ALA A 267 5.51 8.74 -2.86
N ASN A 268 5.88 10.01 -3.02
CA ASN A 268 5.10 10.97 -3.80
C ASN A 268 6.00 11.89 -4.63
N ILE A 269 6.09 11.62 -5.93
CA ILE A 269 6.82 12.43 -6.91
C ILE A 269 6.02 13.67 -7.40
N PHE A 270 4.76 13.81 -7.00
CA PHE A 270 3.83 14.78 -7.57
C PHE A 270 3.71 16.06 -6.73
N GLY A 271 4.02 16.01 -5.45
CA GLY A 271 3.78 17.10 -4.50
C GLY A 271 4.82 18.24 -4.52
N LYS A 272 5.47 18.49 -5.65
CA LYS A 272 6.63 19.40 -5.76
C LYS A 272 6.30 20.80 -5.28
N ARG A 273 5.17 21.37 -5.70
CA ARG A 273 4.71 22.70 -5.24
C ARG A 273 4.66 22.77 -3.71
N HIS A 274 4.09 21.75 -3.09
CA HIS A 274 3.91 21.72 -1.64
C HIS A 274 5.25 21.56 -0.90
N PHE A 275 6.08 20.63 -1.38
CA PHE A 275 7.34 20.25 -0.73
C PHE A 275 8.41 21.32 -0.88
N GLU A 276 8.46 21.98 -2.03
CA GLU A 276 9.43 23.05 -2.33
C GLU A 276 8.84 24.47 -2.17
N ARG A 277 7.55 24.57 -1.75
CA ARG A 277 6.83 25.84 -1.53
C ARG A 277 6.81 26.72 -2.79
N LEU A 278 6.61 26.11 -3.97
CA LEU A 278 6.60 26.82 -5.25
C LEU A 278 5.26 27.54 -5.47
N LYS A 279 5.31 28.65 -6.21
CA LYS A 279 4.11 29.38 -6.69
C LYS A 279 3.40 28.66 -7.82
N ASP A 280 4.17 27.95 -8.70
CA ASP A 280 3.61 27.19 -9.83
C ASP A 280 2.84 25.97 -9.32
N SER A 281 1.53 25.98 -9.51
CA SER A 281 0.64 24.89 -9.13
C SER A 281 0.77 23.63 -10.01
N ASN A 282 1.56 23.69 -11.07
CA ASN A 282 1.76 22.61 -12.03
C ASN A 282 3.17 21.98 -11.95
N ALA A 283 4.03 22.47 -11.04
CA ALA A 283 5.45 22.08 -10.95
C ALA A 283 5.65 20.56 -10.77
N GLY A 284 4.74 19.90 -10.08
CA GLY A 284 4.74 18.46 -9.84
C GLY A 284 3.93 17.64 -10.84
N ASN A 285 3.19 18.27 -11.75
CA ASN A 285 2.33 17.56 -12.71
C ASN A 285 3.10 16.49 -13.50
N TYR A 286 2.47 15.34 -13.68
CA TYR A 286 2.95 14.28 -14.57
C TYR A 286 1.90 14.06 -15.66
N LYS A 287 2.27 14.40 -16.91
CA LYS A 287 1.37 14.34 -18.09
C LYS A 287 1.62 13.07 -18.87
N MET A 288 0.58 12.31 -19.16
CA MET A 288 0.62 11.13 -20.02
C MET A 288 -0.32 11.30 -21.20
N LYS A 289 0.16 11.03 -22.41
CA LYS A 289 -0.67 10.95 -23.59
C LYS A 289 -1.50 9.66 -23.57
N ASN A 290 -2.67 9.70 -24.22
CA ASN A 290 -3.51 8.52 -24.40
C ASN A 290 -2.70 7.32 -24.91
N GLY A 291 -2.92 6.15 -24.34
CA GLY A 291 -2.20 4.92 -24.63
C GLY A 291 -0.83 4.78 -23.95
N LYS A 292 -0.36 5.79 -23.20
CA LYS A 292 0.89 5.70 -22.43
C LYS A 292 0.63 5.19 -21.02
N SER A 293 1.70 4.62 -20.44
CA SER A 293 1.67 4.05 -19.09
C SER A 293 2.81 4.57 -18.22
N LEU A 294 2.62 4.52 -16.92
CA LEU A 294 3.57 4.96 -15.90
C LEU A 294 3.66 3.89 -14.82
N THR A 295 4.84 3.31 -14.62
CA THR A 295 5.07 2.24 -13.65
C THR A 295 5.86 2.76 -12.46
N PHE A 296 5.44 2.32 -11.28
CA PHE A 296 6.16 2.48 -10.02
C PHE A 296 6.42 1.14 -9.38
N LYS A 297 7.57 0.98 -8.75
CA LYS A 297 8.01 -0.22 -8.02
C LYS A 297 8.44 0.18 -6.63
N TYR A 298 7.94 -0.50 -5.61
CA TYR A 298 8.26 -0.26 -4.22
C TYR A 298 8.50 -1.58 -3.51
N ARG A 299 9.35 -1.56 -2.46
CA ARG A 299 9.46 -2.65 -1.49
C ARG A 299 9.13 -2.12 -0.11
N PHE A 300 8.35 -2.91 0.63
CA PHE A 300 8.08 -2.71 2.05
C PHE A 300 8.81 -3.80 2.82
N TYR A 301 9.58 -3.38 3.81
CA TYR A 301 10.38 -4.26 4.66
C TYR A 301 10.06 -3.98 6.12
N TRP A 302 9.34 -4.89 6.76
CA TRP A 302 9.09 -4.87 8.20
C TRP A 302 10.22 -5.58 8.92
N HIS A 303 10.81 -4.92 9.92
CA HIS A 303 12.02 -5.37 10.60
C HIS A 303 11.91 -5.20 12.11
N PRO A 304 12.65 -6.00 12.92
CA PRO A 304 12.76 -5.80 14.35
C PRO A 304 13.64 -4.60 14.70
N GLY A 305 13.32 -3.98 15.84
CA GLY A 305 14.12 -2.90 16.41
C GLY A 305 13.89 -1.54 15.76
N LYS A 306 14.61 -0.56 16.29
CA LYS A 306 14.65 0.81 15.77
C LYS A 306 15.37 0.84 14.41
N GLY A 307 14.96 1.75 13.54
CA GLY A 307 15.58 1.96 12.23
C GLY A 307 17.09 2.15 12.32
N ASP A 308 17.81 1.26 11.64
CA ASP A 308 19.28 1.25 11.49
C ASP A 308 19.63 1.54 10.04
N ALA A 309 20.17 2.74 9.77
CA ALA A 309 20.49 3.18 8.42
C ALA A 309 21.39 2.20 7.65
N LYS A 310 22.36 1.55 8.31
CA LYS A 310 23.29 0.61 7.64
C LYS A 310 22.57 -0.66 7.20
N LYS A 311 21.73 -1.21 8.09
CA LYS A 311 20.96 -2.44 7.81
C LYS A 311 19.91 -2.19 6.73
N ILE A 312 19.19 -1.06 6.81
CA ILE A 312 18.16 -0.70 5.84
C ILE A 312 18.79 -0.43 4.47
N GLU A 313 19.90 0.31 4.41
CA GLU A 313 20.65 0.56 3.17
C GLU A 313 21.17 -0.74 2.55
N ALA A 314 21.64 -1.69 3.36
CA ALA A 314 22.07 -3.01 2.85
C ALA A 314 20.90 -3.79 2.23
N ALA A 315 19.73 -3.81 2.88
CA ALA A 315 18.52 -4.43 2.33
C ALA A 315 18.03 -3.73 1.05
N TYR A 316 18.11 -2.40 1.00
CA TYR A 316 17.82 -1.63 -0.22
C TYR A 316 18.73 -2.01 -1.38
N ARG A 317 20.06 -2.02 -1.15
CA ARG A 317 21.06 -2.38 -2.18
C ARG A 317 20.88 -3.80 -2.69
N GLN A 318 20.54 -4.74 -1.81
CA GLN A 318 20.25 -6.11 -2.22
C GLN A 318 19.01 -6.17 -3.13
N TRP A 319 18.00 -5.37 -2.88
CA TRP A 319 16.79 -5.35 -3.70
C TRP A 319 17.00 -4.78 -5.10
N VAL A 320 17.80 -3.71 -5.19
CA VAL A 320 18.05 -3.03 -6.48
C VAL A 320 19.21 -3.61 -7.27
N ALA A 321 19.95 -4.56 -6.68
CA ALA A 321 21.04 -5.25 -7.38
C ALA A 321 20.49 -6.01 -8.60
N PRO A 322 21.18 -6.00 -9.75
CA PRO A 322 20.80 -6.84 -10.88
C PRO A 322 20.69 -8.30 -10.43
N SER A 323 19.58 -8.95 -10.78
CA SER A 323 19.46 -10.40 -10.55
C SER A 323 20.63 -11.10 -11.22
N SER A 324 21.45 -11.83 -10.44
CA SER A 324 22.45 -12.72 -11.01
C SER A 324 21.73 -13.70 -11.94
N LYS A 325 22.00 -13.60 -13.24
CA LYS A 325 21.46 -14.51 -14.25
C LYS A 325 22.05 -15.91 -14.09
#